data_b768f03d259b29a870f4b6945e850c81
#
_entry.id   b768f03d259b29a870f4b6945e850c81
#
_cell.length_a   1.000
_cell.length_b   1.000
_cell.length_c   1.000
_cell.angle_alpha   90.00
_cell.angle_beta   90.00
_cell.angle_gamma   90.00
#
_symmetry.space_group_name_H-M   'P 1'
#
loop_
_entity.id
_entity.type
_entity.pdbx_description
1 polymer ?
#
loop_
_entity_poly.entity_id
_entity_poly.type
_entity_poly.pdbx_seq_one_letter_code
_entity_poly.pdbx_strand_id
1 'polypeptide(L)'
;YRRTVIIENNILFKTDLCLREDDTFMGMLYCHANVVIATDLPLYRYVSASNYSSTHNQSVEKQRRLIISGLKAAQHRGHYMQEHKPEVMRLERLKYMRWVCTVRNAISAQLTLKEYKTLLNDFRKENIYPLDYAWIKVAGWDYAFKPYMKRVLQTFMINNPWLVWLPAK
;
A
#
# COMPACT_ATOMS: atom_id res chain seq x y z
N TYR A 1 -3.80 -19.49 13.38
CA TYR A 1 -2.75 -19.92 12.41
C TYR A 1 -2.01 -21.13 12.95
N ARG A 2 -1.52 -21.98 12.02
CA ARG A 2 -0.58 -23.05 12.42
C ARG A 2 0.80 -22.43 12.65
N ARG A 3 1.33 -22.61 13.84
CA ARG A 3 2.64 -22.08 14.23
C ARG A 3 3.78 -22.60 13.34
N THR A 4 3.70 -23.85 12.89
CA THR A 4 4.68 -24.47 12.00
C THR A 4 4.84 -23.67 10.70
N VAL A 5 3.75 -23.26 10.05
CA VAL A 5 3.80 -22.47 8.82
C VAL A 5 4.55 -21.15 9.01
N ILE A 6 4.35 -20.50 10.15
CA ILE A 6 5.02 -19.23 10.49
C ILE A 6 6.52 -19.45 10.68
N ILE A 7 6.90 -20.47 11.45
CA ILE A 7 8.31 -20.73 11.80
C ILE A 7 9.09 -21.25 10.59
N GLU A 8 8.56 -22.25 9.89
CA GLU A 8 9.23 -22.88 8.76
C GLU A 8 9.49 -21.93 7.59
N ASN A 9 8.61 -20.93 7.41
CA ASN A 9 8.72 -19.92 6.35
C ASN A 9 9.26 -18.57 6.86
N ASN A 10 9.72 -18.51 8.11
CA ASN A 10 10.27 -17.29 8.73
C ASN A 10 9.40 -16.05 8.53
N ILE A 11 8.08 -16.21 8.72
CA ILE A 11 7.10 -15.14 8.55
C ILE A 11 7.09 -14.26 9.80
N LEU A 12 7.59 -13.03 9.66
CA LEU A 12 7.71 -12.08 10.76
C LEU A 12 6.93 -10.79 10.45
N PHE A 13 6.44 -10.16 11.51
CA PHE A 13 5.92 -8.79 11.39
C PHE A 13 7.03 -7.85 10.94
N LYS A 14 6.72 -6.96 10.00
CA LYS A 14 7.65 -5.93 9.53
C LYS A 14 7.66 -4.77 10.52
N THR A 15 8.77 -4.61 11.24
CA THR A 15 8.93 -3.61 12.31
C THR A 15 9.09 -2.17 11.80
N ASP A 16 9.37 -2.01 10.50
CA ASP A 16 9.48 -0.73 9.82
C ASP A 16 8.13 -0.19 9.32
N LEU A 17 7.04 -0.92 9.56
CA LEU A 17 5.68 -0.51 9.24
C LEU A 17 4.94 -0.01 10.49
N CYS A 18 4.28 1.15 10.38
CA CYS A 18 3.38 1.68 11.41
C CYS A 18 1.90 1.56 11.02
N LEU A 19 1.63 1.02 9.83
CA LEU A 19 0.30 0.74 9.29
C LEU A 19 0.40 -0.42 8.31
N ARG A 20 -0.61 -1.32 8.34
CA ARG A 20 -0.70 -2.50 7.46
C ARG A 20 0.37 -3.57 7.72
N GLU A 21 0.97 -3.58 8.89
CA GLU A 21 1.87 -4.64 9.35
C GLU A 21 1.15 -5.99 9.43
N ASP A 22 -0.10 -5.99 9.90
CA ASP A 22 -1.01 -7.13 9.97
C ASP A 22 -1.40 -7.65 8.58
N ASP A 23 -1.80 -6.76 7.67
CA ASP A 23 -2.16 -7.08 6.29
C ASP A 23 -0.94 -7.65 5.52
N THR A 24 0.27 -7.14 5.83
CA THR A 24 1.53 -7.65 5.26
C THR A 24 1.85 -9.05 5.78
N PHE A 25 1.76 -9.25 7.10
CA PHE A 25 1.96 -10.55 7.73
C PHE A 25 0.96 -11.58 7.17
N MET A 26 -0.32 -11.24 7.08
CA MET A 26 -1.34 -12.09 6.50
C MET A 26 -1.08 -12.44 5.04
N GLY A 27 -0.65 -11.46 4.24
CA GLY A 27 -0.30 -11.68 2.84
C GLY A 27 0.83 -12.70 2.67
N MET A 28 1.88 -12.61 3.49
CA MET A 28 2.97 -13.59 3.51
C MET A 28 2.46 -14.98 3.95
N LEU A 29 1.64 -15.03 4.99
CA LEU A 29 1.08 -16.28 5.49
C LEU A 29 0.22 -17.00 4.44
N TYR A 30 -0.59 -16.26 3.67
CA TYR A 30 -1.42 -16.84 2.60
C TYR A 30 -0.62 -17.45 1.47
N CYS A 31 0.62 -17.04 1.25
CA CYS A 31 1.49 -17.68 0.25
C CYS A 31 1.79 -19.15 0.59
N HIS A 32 1.77 -19.50 1.88
CA HIS A 32 2.11 -20.85 2.37
C HIS A 32 0.91 -21.61 2.94
N ALA A 33 -0.27 -21.00 2.95
CA ALA A 33 -1.48 -21.66 3.45
C ALA A 33 -2.08 -22.56 2.37
N ASN A 34 -2.18 -23.88 2.67
CA ASN A 34 -2.88 -24.84 1.82
C ASN A 34 -4.41 -24.74 1.97
N VAL A 35 -4.87 -24.34 3.15
CA VAL A 35 -6.30 -24.21 3.47
C VAL A 35 -6.52 -22.93 4.24
N VAL A 36 -7.51 -22.15 3.80
CA VAL A 36 -7.99 -20.95 4.49
C VAL A 36 -9.47 -21.16 4.80
N ILE A 37 -9.83 -21.05 6.07
CA ILE A 37 -11.22 -21.21 6.54
C ILE A 37 -11.73 -19.84 6.98
N ALA A 38 -12.83 -19.40 6.40
CA ALA A 38 -13.61 -18.27 6.89
C ALA A 38 -14.63 -18.75 7.91
N THR A 39 -14.91 -17.93 8.93
CA THR A 39 -15.92 -18.22 9.95
C THR A 39 -16.72 -16.95 10.26
N ASP A 40 -18.01 -17.12 10.56
CA ASP A 40 -18.89 -16.05 11.01
C ASP A 40 -18.79 -15.81 12.54
N LEU A 41 -17.96 -16.58 13.24
CA LEU A 41 -17.74 -16.40 14.67
C LEU A 41 -17.04 -15.07 14.95
N PRO A 42 -17.51 -14.24 15.87
CA PRO A 42 -16.91 -12.95 16.21
C PRO A 42 -15.66 -13.15 17.08
N LEU A 43 -14.57 -13.67 16.48
CA LEU A 43 -13.31 -14.00 17.16
C LEU A 43 -12.43 -12.78 17.43
N TYR A 44 -12.74 -11.63 16.84
CA TYR A 44 -11.97 -10.40 16.99
C TYR A 44 -12.88 -9.21 17.24
N ARG A 45 -12.55 -8.42 18.27
CA ARG A 45 -13.26 -7.18 18.59
C ARG A 45 -12.40 -5.99 18.20
N TYR A 46 -12.81 -5.27 17.17
CA TYR A 46 -12.17 -4.02 16.79
C TYR A 46 -12.74 -2.85 17.62
N VAL A 47 -11.89 -2.15 18.37
CA VAL A 47 -12.27 -0.97 19.16
C VAL A 47 -11.90 0.28 18.37
N SER A 48 -12.88 0.86 17.68
CA SER A 48 -12.67 2.05 16.83
C SER A 48 -12.66 3.38 17.59
N ALA A 49 -13.23 3.41 18.80
CA ALA A 49 -13.45 4.63 19.56
C ALA A 49 -12.26 5.04 20.47
N SER A 50 -11.14 4.34 20.44
CA SER A 50 -10.02 4.69 21.30
C SER A 50 -9.19 5.82 20.68
N ASN A 51 -8.88 6.85 21.46
CA ASN A 51 -7.95 7.91 21.10
C ASN A 51 -6.52 7.39 20.83
N TYR A 52 -6.26 6.10 21.10
CA TYR A 52 -5.00 5.41 20.90
C TYR A 52 -4.89 4.74 19.53
N SER A 53 -5.97 4.67 18.75
CA SER A 53 -5.92 4.09 17.39
C SER A 53 -4.98 4.89 16.49
N SER A 54 -4.13 4.19 15.75
CA SER A 54 -3.24 4.81 14.76
C SER A 54 -3.99 5.59 13.68
N THR A 55 -5.28 5.30 13.46
CA THR A 55 -6.15 5.95 12.48
C THR A 55 -6.84 7.21 13.01
N HIS A 56 -6.88 7.42 14.33
CA HIS A 56 -7.41 8.63 14.93
C HIS A 56 -6.29 9.67 15.15
N ASN A 57 -6.64 10.95 15.11
CA ASN A 57 -5.74 12.10 15.20
C ASN A 57 -4.86 12.29 13.94
N GLN A 58 -5.34 13.18 13.05
CA GLN A 58 -4.79 13.31 11.70
C GLN A 58 -3.89 14.54 11.56
N SER A 59 -2.80 14.60 12.33
CA SER A 59 -1.76 15.59 11.99
C SER A 59 -1.18 15.28 10.60
N VAL A 60 -0.76 16.31 9.86
CA VAL A 60 -0.12 16.18 8.54
C VAL A 60 1.07 15.22 8.59
N GLU A 61 1.86 15.30 9.67
CA GLU A 61 3.00 14.40 9.88
C GLU A 61 2.58 12.95 10.01
N LYS A 62 1.51 12.68 10.76
CA LYS A 62 0.98 11.32 10.91
C LYS A 62 0.42 10.78 9.61
N GLN A 63 -0.33 11.59 8.87
CA GLN A 63 -0.85 11.19 7.55
C GLN A 63 0.30 10.83 6.59
N ARG A 64 1.38 11.62 6.59
CA ARG A 64 2.57 11.35 5.79
C ARG A 64 3.19 9.99 6.14
N ARG A 65 3.37 9.69 7.41
CA ARG A 65 3.88 8.38 7.87
C ARG A 65 2.96 7.23 7.47
N LEU A 66 1.65 7.39 7.59
CA LEU A 66 0.69 6.37 7.19
C LEU A 66 0.73 6.09 5.68
N ILE A 67 0.89 7.13 4.86
CA ILE A 67 1.03 6.99 3.40
C ILE A 67 2.30 6.20 3.07
N ILE A 68 3.44 6.57 3.66
CA ILE A 68 4.73 5.88 3.45
C ILE A 68 4.61 4.43 3.87
N SER A 69 4.09 4.17 5.07
CA SER A 69 3.92 2.82 5.60
C SER A 69 3.01 1.96 4.73
N GLY A 70 1.90 2.51 4.22
CA GLY A 70 1.00 1.80 3.32
C GLY A 70 1.64 1.41 1.98
N LEU A 71 2.48 2.27 1.41
CA LEU A 71 3.23 1.97 0.18
C LEU A 71 4.32 0.92 0.45
N LYS A 72 5.07 1.04 1.55
CA LYS A 72 6.06 0.04 1.96
C LYS A 72 5.41 -1.33 2.21
N ALA A 73 4.29 -1.36 2.90
CA ALA A 73 3.53 -2.58 3.13
C ALA A 73 3.13 -3.28 1.81
N ALA A 74 2.66 -2.50 0.84
CA ALA A 74 2.33 -3.03 -0.49
C ALA A 74 3.56 -3.55 -1.24
N GLN A 75 4.71 -2.89 -1.12
CA GLN A 75 5.98 -3.36 -1.71
C GLN A 75 6.47 -4.65 -1.04
N HIS A 76 6.54 -4.69 0.29
CA HIS A 76 6.98 -5.89 1.03
C HIS A 76 6.12 -7.10 0.67
N ARG A 77 4.80 -6.92 0.67
CA ARG A 77 3.86 -7.96 0.32
C ARG A 77 4.00 -8.40 -1.13
N GLY A 78 4.14 -7.44 -2.03
CA GLY A 78 4.29 -7.71 -3.46
C GLY A 78 5.57 -8.45 -3.81
N HIS A 79 6.72 -8.06 -3.25
CA HIS A 79 7.99 -8.77 -3.46
C HIS A 79 7.89 -10.21 -2.94
N TYR A 80 7.35 -10.38 -1.73
CA TYR A 80 7.18 -11.70 -1.15
C TYR A 80 6.25 -12.59 -1.99
N MET A 81 5.13 -12.06 -2.45
CA MET A 81 4.20 -12.81 -3.31
C MET A 81 4.78 -13.13 -4.68
N GLN A 82 5.59 -12.23 -5.24
CA GLN A 82 6.26 -12.50 -6.51
C GLN A 82 7.22 -13.67 -6.42
N GLU A 83 7.88 -13.83 -5.28
CA GLU A 83 8.82 -14.92 -5.03
C GLU A 83 8.13 -16.25 -4.73
N HIS A 84 7.05 -16.21 -3.94
CA HIS A 84 6.46 -17.43 -3.37
C HIS A 84 5.12 -17.84 -4.00
N LYS A 85 4.41 -16.91 -4.65
CA LYS A 85 3.09 -17.17 -5.24
C LYS A 85 2.76 -16.19 -6.38
N PRO A 86 3.51 -16.24 -7.49
CA PRO A 86 3.42 -15.25 -8.57
C PRO A 86 2.03 -15.18 -9.23
N GLU A 87 1.23 -16.24 -9.18
CA GLU A 87 -0.11 -16.29 -9.75
C GLU A 87 -1.10 -15.32 -9.08
N VAL A 88 -0.86 -14.90 -7.84
CA VAL A 88 -1.73 -13.92 -7.14
C VAL A 88 -1.26 -12.47 -7.30
N MET A 89 -0.13 -12.24 -7.95
CA MET A 89 0.47 -10.91 -8.12
C MET A 89 -0.47 -9.89 -8.76
N ARG A 90 -1.36 -10.34 -9.66
CA ARG A 90 -2.34 -9.45 -10.29
C ARG A 90 -3.20 -8.71 -9.25
N LEU A 91 -3.68 -9.42 -8.22
CA LEU A 91 -4.50 -8.83 -7.15
C LEU A 91 -3.71 -7.85 -6.31
N GLU A 92 -2.44 -8.17 -6.02
CA GLU A 92 -1.59 -7.29 -5.22
C GLU A 92 -1.23 -6.00 -5.96
N ARG A 93 -0.96 -6.08 -7.26
CA ARG A 93 -0.77 -4.91 -8.12
C ARG A 93 -1.98 -4.00 -8.17
N LEU A 94 -3.20 -4.56 -8.16
CA LEU A 94 -4.43 -3.78 -8.07
C LEU A 94 -4.56 -3.05 -6.73
N LYS A 95 -4.14 -3.67 -5.63
CA LYS A 95 -4.10 -3.02 -4.32
C LYS A 95 -3.08 -1.88 -4.31
N TYR A 96 -1.88 -2.10 -4.84
CA TYR A 96 -0.86 -1.06 -4.96
C TYR A 96 -1.37 0.15 -5.76
N MET A 97 -2.03 -0.08 -6.89
CA MET A 97 -2.62 0.99 -7.69
C MET A 97 -3.69 1.79 -6.92
N ARG A 98 -4.48 1.14 -6.07
CA ARG A 98 -5.42 1.88 -5.18
C ARG A 98 -4.67 2.78 -4.21
N TRP A 99 -3.55 2.30 -3.64
CA TRP A 99 -2.70 3.09 -2.76
C TRP A 99 -2.13 4.32 -3.44
N VAL A 100 -1.60 4.18 -4.65
CA VAL A 100 -1.12 5.32 -5.46
C VAL A 100 -2.22 6.38 -5.64
N CYS A 101 -3.47 5.95 -5.86
CA CYS A 101 -4.59 6.89 -5.96
C CYS A 101 -4.93 7.57 -4.64
N THR A 102 -4.87 6.83 -3.53
CA THR A 102 -5.09 7.39 -2.19
C THR A 102 -4.04 8.43 -1.87
N VAL A 103 -2.77 8.15 -2.17
CA VAL A 103 -1.66 9.09 -2.04
C VAL A 103 -1.93 10.37 -2.82
N ARG A 104 -2.31 10.28 -4.09
CA ARG A 104 -2.61 11.47 -4.90
C ARG A 104 -3.74 12.29 -4.31
N ASN A 105 -4.84 11.65 -3.92
CA ASN A 105 -5.99 12.35 -3.37
C ASN A 105 -5.65 13.07 -2.05
N ALA A 106 -4.88 12.42 -1.19
CA ALA A 106 -4.38 13.03 0.04
C ALA A 106 -3.46 14.23 -0.24
N ILE A 107 -2.56 14.09 -1.23
CA ILE A 107 -1.64 15.15 -1.64
C ILE A 107 -2.41 16.34 -2.23
N SER A 108 -3.31 16.11 -3.17
CA SER A 108 -4.02 17.18 -3.87
C SER A 108 -5.00 17.96 -2.99
N ALA A 109 -5.49 17.36 -1.90
CA ALA A 109 -6.51 17.94 -1.04
C ALA A 109 -5.95 18.70 0.17
N GLN A 110 -4.74 18.43 0.62
CA GLN A 110 -4.29 18.83 1.96
C GLN A 110 -2.83 19.33 2.06
N LEU A 111 -1.98 19.11 1.07
CA LEU A 111 -0.56 19.46 1.17
C LEU A 111 -0.22 20.73 0.39
N THR A 112 0.57 21.60 1.00
CA THR A 112 1.28 22.68 0.31
C THR A 112 2.40 22.11 -0.59
N LEU A 113 2.89 22.92 -1.53
CA LEU A 113 4.02 22.52 -2.38
C LEU A 113 5.26 22.13 -1.57
N LYS A 114 5.51 22.81 -0.45
CA LYS A 114 6.63 22.51 0.46
C LYS A 114 6.48 21.13 1.11
N GLU A 115 5.30 20.84 1.62
CA GLU A 115 4.98 19.54 2.26
C GLU A 115 5.04 18.40 1.25
N TYR A 116 4.56 18.63 0.03
CA TYR A 116 4.66 17.66 -1.05
C TYR A 116 6.11 17.33 -1.42
N LYS A 117 6.98 18.36 -1.58
CA LYS A 117 8.42 18.13 -1.83
C LYS A 117 9.06 17.34 -0.70
N THR A 118 8.68 17.61 0.55
CA THR A 118 9.15 16.86 1.71
C THR A 118 8.72 15.40 1.65
N LEU A 119 7.44 15.12 1.32
CA LEU A 119 6.92 13.78 1.16
C LEU A 119 7.67 13.00 0.07
N LEU A 120 7.96 13.62 -1.08
CA LEU A 120 8.74 12.98 -2.15
C LEU A 120 10.19 12.67 -1.72
N ASN A 121 10.79 13.52 -0.91
CA ASN A 121 12.12 13.25 -0.36
C ASN A 121 12.09 12.07 0.62
N ASP A 122 11.04 11.95 1.42
CA ASP A 122 10.87 10.78 2.30
C ASP A 122 10.63 9.50 1.47
N PHE A 123 9.85 9.56 0.39
CA PHE A 123 9.70 8.44 -0.53
C PHE A 123 11.03 8.00 -1.15
N ARG A 124 11.91 8.94 -1.48
CA ARG A 124 13.27 8.62 -1.98
C ARG A 124 14.12 7.93 -0.92
N LYS A 125 14.10 8.43 0.33
CA LYS A 125 14.83 7.83 1.45
C LYS A 125 14.38 6.38 1.73
N GLU A 126 13.10 6.10 1.53
CA GLU A 126 12.50 4.79 1.75
C GLU A 126 12.51 3.89 0.48
N ASN A 127 13.19 4.32 -0.59
CA ASN A 127 13.24 3.61 -1.88
C ASN A 127 11.85 3.35 -2.50
N ILE A 128 10.88 4.22 -2.24
CA ILE A 128 9.52 4.14 -2.80
C ILE A 128 9.41 4.97 -4.09
N TYR A 129 10.26 5.97 -4.25
CA TYR A 129 10.22 6.90 -5.38
C TYR A 129 11.40 6.66 -6.33
N PRO A 130 11.21 6.70 -7.66
CA PRO A 130 9.92 6.91 -8.35
C PRO A 130 8.95 5.73 -8.16
N LEU A 131 7.65 6.02 -8.22
CA LEU A 131 6.63 4.97 -8.17
C LEU A 131 6.78 4.05 -9.39
N ASP A 132 6.80 2.76 -9.15
CA ASP A 132 7.12 1.76 -10.18
C ASP A 132 5.97 1.59 -11.18
N TYR A 133 6.23 1.92 -12.45
CA TYR A 133 5.29 1.69 -13.54
C TYR A 133 5.12 0.21 -13.89
N ALA A 134 6.10 -0.65 -13.59
CA ALA A 134 5.98 -2.07 -13.88
C ALA A 134 4.80 -2.69 -13.14
N TRP A 135 4.52 -2.22 -11.94
CA TRP A 135 3.37 -2.64 -11.14
C TRP A 135 2.03 -2.25 -11.76
N ILE A 136 2.02 -1.20 -12.57
CA ILE A 136 0.82 -0.70 -13.24
C ILE A 136 0.60 -1.46 -14.55
N LYS A 137 1.65 -1.71 -15.33
CA LYS A 137 1.58 -2.38 -16.63
C LYS A 137 0.98 -3.78 -16.57
N VAL A 138 1.24 -4.51 -15.49
CA VAL A 138 0.80 -5.92 -15.36
C VAL A 138 -0.64 -6.06 -14.86
N ALA A 139 -1.29 -4.98 -14.44
CA ALA A 139 -2.72 -5.02 -14.13
C ALA A 139 -3.59 -5.39 -15.34
N GLY A 140 -3.00 -5.40 -16.54
CA GLY A 140 -3.60 -5.93 -17.77
C GLY A 140 -4.74 -5.07 -18.32
N TRP A 141 -4.97 -5.22 -19.61
CA TRP A 141 -6.06 -4.56 -20.38
C TRP A 141 -7.46 -5.01 -19.93
N ASP A 142 -7.57 -6.06 -19.10
CA ASP A 142 -8.84 -6.61 -18.59
C ASP A 142 -9.53 -5.71 -17.57
N TYR A 143 -8.82 -4.73 -17.04
CA TYR A 143 -9.41 -3.65 -16.27
C TYR A 143 -9.84 -2.55 -17.25
N ALA A 144 -11.09 -2.11 -17.13
CA ALA A 144 -11.65 -1.09 -18.00
C ALA A 144 -10.61 -0.01 -18.33
N PHE A 145 -10.32 0.23 -19.60
CA PHE A 145 -9.28 1.11 -20.13
C PHE A 145 -9.20 2.46 -19.41
N LYS A 146 -10.36 3.09 -19.11
CA LYS A 146 -10.43 4.39 -18.42
C LYS A 146 -9.79 4.39 -17.01
N PRO A 147 -10.11 3.45 -16.09
CA PRO A 147 -9.43 3.39 -14.79
C PRO A 147 -7.93 3.13 -14.90
N TYR A 148 -7.51 2.29 -15.84
CA TYR A 148 -6.10 2.01 -16.09
C TYR A 148 -5.34 3.27 -16.52
N MET A 149 -5.81 3.95 -17.56
CA MET A 149 -5.19 5.19 -18.06
C MET A 149 -5.16 6.29 -16.99
N LYS A 150 -6.24 6.43 -16.23
CA LYS A 150 -6.28 7.37 -15.10
C LYS A 150 -5.15 7.09 -14.10
N ARG A 151 -4.83 5.83 -13.82
CA ARG A 151 -3.79 5.46 -12.85
C ARG A 151 -2.38 5.63 -13.39
N VAL A 152 -2.16 5.29 -14.66
CA VAL A 152 -0.90 5.59 -15.36
C VAL A 152 -0.62 7.09 -15.31
N LEU A 153 -1.62 7.91 -15.64
CA LEU A 153 -1.50 9.36 -15.59
C LEU A 153 -1.24 9.86 -14.16
N GLN A 154 -1.91 9.31 -13.16
CA GLN A 154 -1.70 9.67 -11.76
C GLN A 154 -0.28 9.34 -11.29
N THR A 155 0.25 8.17 -11.65
CA THR A 155 1.63 7.80 -11.32
C THR A 155 2.62 8.71 -12.05
N PHE A 156 2.36 9.01 -13.32
CA PHE A 156 3.16 9.96 -14.08
C PHE A 156 3.19 11.34 -13.42
N MET A 157 2.04 11.86 -12.99
CA MET A 157 1.95 13.14 -12.29
C MET A 157 2.70 13.14 -10.96
N ILE A 158 2.61 12.07 -10.18
CA ILE A 158 3.35 11.94 -8.90
C ILE A 158 4.85 11.91 -9.15
N ASN A 159 5.29 11.19 -10.18
CA ASN A 159 6.71 11.11 -10.57
C ASN A 159 7.24 12.41 -11.21
N ASN A 160 6.35 13.31 -11.61
CA ASN A 160 6.69 14.63 -12.17
C ASN A 160 6.04 15.73 -11.30
N PRO A 161 6.67 16.16 -10.20
CA PRO A 161 6.07 17.00 -9.17
C PRO A 161 5.50 18.32 -9.67
N TRP A 162 6.07 18.88 -10.75
CA TRP A 162 5.60 20.13 -11.36
C TRP A 162 4.22 19.99 -12.04
N LEU A 163 3.79 18.77 -12.39
CA LEU A 163 2.48 18.49 -12.99
C LEU A 163 1.36 18.33 -11.96
N VAL A 164 1.69 18.05 -10.71
CA VAL A 164 0.67 17.78 -9.66
C VAL A 164 -0.20 19.01 -9.38
N TRP A 165 0.33 20.19 -9.66
CA TRP A 165 -0.34 21.48 -9.44
C TRP A 165 -1.19 21.94 -10.62
N LEU A 166 -1.24 21.19 -11.71
CA LEU A 166 -2.22 21.45 -12.74
C LEU A 166 -3.61 21.15 -12.16
N PRO A 167 -4.55 22.12 -12.21
CA PRO A 167 -5.88 21.92 -11.67
C PRO A 167 -6.51 20.70 -12.34
N ALA A 168 -6.92 19.74 -11.54
CA ALA A 168 -7.74 18.63 -12.00
C ALA A 168 -9.16 19.20 -12.23
N LYS A 169 -9.37 19.81 -13.42
CA LYS A 169 -10.69 20.12 -13.92
C LYS A 169 -11.40 18.88 -14.43
#